data_8b381a9749be3a470db6f89a709ded92
#
_entry.id   8b381a9749be3a470db6f89a709ded92
#
_cell.length_a   1.000
_cell.length_b   1.000
_cell.length_c   1.000
_cell.angle_alpha   90.00
_cell.angle_beta   90.00
_cell.angle_gamma   90.00
#
_symmetry.space_group_name_H-M   'P 1'
#
loop_
_entity.id
_entity.type
_entity.pdbx_description
1 polymer ?
#
loop_
_entity_poly.entity_id
_entity_poly.type
_entity_poly.pdbx_seq_one_letter_code
_entity_poly.pdbx_strand_id
1 'polypeptide(L)'
;AVSGDGSFMMNVQELGTIKRRKLPVKILLIDNQRLGMVRQWQKLFFNGRYSETILTDNPDFVTLASAFDIPGETIVTKSQIDHALQRLLNSDGPYLLHVSISEEENVWPLVPPGAPNDQMMESIG
;
A
#
# COMPACT_ATOMS: atom_id res chain seq x y z
N ALA A 1 6.42 7.36 5.86
CA ALA A 1 5.69 6.11 6.11
C ALA A 1 5.32 5.45 4.79
N VAL A 2 5.53 4.14 4.67
CA VAL A 2 5.09 3.35 3.52
C VAL A 2 4.06 2.35 4.03
N SER A 3 2.91 2.25 3.37
CA SER A 3 1.81 1.38 3.79
C SER A 3 1.11 0.77 2.58
N GLY A 4 0.61 -0.45 2.72
CA GLY A 4 -0.36 -1.01 1.80
C GLY A 4 -1.78 -0.51 2.13
N ASP A 5 -2.69 -0.61 1.18
CA ASP A 5 -4.09 -0.16 1.30
C ASP A 5 -4.83 -0.80 2.49
N GLY A 6 -4.77 -2.12 2.63
CA GLY A 6 -5.39 -2.81 3.77
C GLY A 6 -4.80 -2.39 5.12
N SER A 7 -3.47 -2.26 5.21
CA SER A 7 -2.80 -1.82 6.44
C SER A 7 -3.12 -0.36 6.78
N PHE A 8 -3.20 0.50 5.77
CA PHE A 8 -3.57 1.90 5.94
C PHE A 8 -4.98 2.04 6.50
N MET A 9 -5.95 1.29 5.97
CA MET A 9 -7.33 1.31 6.45
C MET A 9 -7.47 0.87 7.91
N MET A 10 -6.61 -0.02 8.39
CA MET A 10 -6.59 -0.43 9.81
C MET A 10 -6.12 0.67 10.77
N ASN A 11 -5.46 1.72 10.26
CA ASN A 11 -4.88 2.80 11.04
C ASN A 11 -5.32 4.20 10.53
N VAL A 12 -6.35 4.27 9.73
CA VAL A 12 -6.81 5.52 9.09
C VAL A 12 -7.12 6.64 10.10
N GLN A 13 -7.53 6.31 11.32
CA GLN A 13 -7.80 7.26 12.39
C GLN A 13 -6.56 8.09 12.78
N GLU A 14 -5.35 7.61 12.49
CA GLU A 14 -4.11 8.35 12.78
C GLU A 14 -3.92 9.58 11.90
N LEU A 15 -4.66 9.72 10.80
CA LEU A 15 -4.75 10.97 10.06
C LEU A 15 -5.25 12.11 10.95
N GLY A 16 -6.14 11.82 11.91
CA GLY A 16 -6.58 12.77 12.92
C GLY A 16 -5.45 13.23 13.85
N THR A 17 -4.54 12.33 14.21
CA THR A 17 -3.35 12.64 15.01
C THR A 17 -2.38 13.52 14.21
N ILE A 18 -2.12 13.16 12.94
CA ILE A 18 -1.26 13.92 12.03
C ILE A 18 -1.78 15.36 11.90
N LYS A 19 -3.07 15.54 11.61
CA LYS A 19 -3.72 16.85 11.52
C LYS A 19 -3.58 17.65 12.82
N ARG A 20 -3.99 17.07 13.95
CA ARG A 20 -4.03 17.74 15.26
C ARG A 20 -2.66 18.18 15.73
N ARG A 21 -1.64 17.36 15.49
CA ARG A 21 -0.26 17.63 15.89
C ARG A 21 0.58 18.33 14.83
N LYS A 22 0.00 18.58 13.66
CA LYS A 22 0.69 19.19 12.49
C LYS A 22 1.99 18.47 12.14
N LEU A 23 1.93 17.12 12.15
CA LEU A 23 3.11 16.29 11.89
C LEU A 23 3.42 16.29 10.39
N PRO A 24 4.67 16.55 9.96
CA PRO A 24 5.03 16.57 8.54
C PRO A 24 5.25 15.15 7.97
N VAL A 25 4.33 14.25 8.23
CA VAL A 25 4.42 12.83 7.81
C VAL A 25 4.15 12.72 6.32
N LYS A 26 5.07 12.11 5.59
CA LYS A 26 4.91 11.73 4.19
C LYS A 26 4.41 10.30 4.13
N ILE A 27 3.26 10.09 3.50
CA ILE A 27 2.61 8.79 3.38
C ILE A 27 2.71 8.33 1.92
N LEU A 28 3.43 7.24 1.69
CA LEU A 28 3.43 6.52 0.42
C LEU A 28 2.50 5.33 0.57
N LEU A 29 1.33 5.41 -0.05
CA LEU A 29 0.29 4.40 -0.01
C LEU A 29 0.32 3.57 -1.28
N ILE A 30 0.68 2.30 -1.15
CA ILE A 30 0.74 1.34 -2.26
C ILE A 30 -0.56 0.55 -2.26
N ASP A 31 -1.35 0.69 -3.32
CA ASP A 31 -2.68 0.11 -3.44
C ASP A 31 -2.73 -0.91 -4.58
N ASN A 32 -2.87 -2.18 -4.22
CA ASN A 32 -3.14 -3.27 -5.15
C ASN A 32 -4.59 -3.79 -5.05
N GLN A 33 -5.43 -3.13 -4.24
CA GLN A 33 -6.83 -3.49 -3.98
C GLN A 33 -6.99 -4.92 -3.44
N ARG A 34 -5.98 -5.40 -2.71
CA ARG A 34 -5.97 -6.77 -2.17
C ARG A 34 -5.28 -6.82 -0.80
N LEU A 35 -5.66 -7.79 0.00
CA LEU A 35 -4.81 -8.27 1.07
C LEU A 35 -3.69 -9.11 0.44
N GLY A 36 -2.68 -8.41 -0.10
CA GLY A 36 -1.72 -8.96 -1.06
C GLY A 36 -0.99 -10.20 -0.57
N MET A 37 -0.45 -10.19 0.66
CA MET A 37 0.26 -11.33 1.22
C MET A 37 -0.67 -12.53 1.45
N VAL A 38 -1.91 -12.31 1.90
CA VAL A 38 -2.90 -13.39 2.07
C VAL A 38 -3.26 -13.99 0.71
N ARG A 39 -3.49 -13.14 -0.30
CA ARG A 39 -3.76 -13.58 -1.67
C ARG A 39 -2.59 -14.40 -2.25
N GLN A 40 -1.36 -13.94 -2.04
CA GLN A 40 -0.15 -14.66 -2.49
C GLN A 40 -0.07 -16.06 -1.87
N TRP A 41 -0.35 -16.20 -0.59
CA TRP A 41 -0.39 -17.50 0.08
C TRP A 41 -1.51 -18.38 -0.45
N GLN A 42 -2.69 -17.83 -0.68
CA GLN A 42 -3.81 -18.58 -1.28
C GLN A 42 -3.45 -19.08 -2.68
N LYS A 43 -2.75 -18.26 -3.47
CA LYS A 43 -2.25 -18.64 -4.80
C LYS A 43 -1.25 -19.80 -4.72
N LEU A 44 -0.24 -19.68 -3.85
CA LEU A 44 0.89 -20.62 -3.79
C LEU A 44 0.54 -21.94 -3.08
N PHE A 45 -0.20 -21.89 -1.98
CA PHE A 45 -0.35 -23.02 -1.08
C PHE A 45 -1.78 -23.57 -1.00
N PHE A 46 -2.75 -22.88 -1.59
CA PHE A 46 -4.17 -23.27 -1.54
C PHE A 46 -4.81 -23.38 -2.93
N ASN A 47 -4.02 -23.67 -3.96
CA ASN A 47 -4.48 -23.85 -5.35
C ASN A 47 -5.29 -22.66 -5.90
N GLY A 48 -4.96 -21.45 -5.51
CA GLY A 48 -5.65 -20.25 -5.96
C GLY A 48 -7.09 -20.11 -5.44
N ARG A 49 -7.43 -20.79 -4.35
CA ARG A 49 -8.75 -20.64 -3.71
C ARG A 49 -8.79 -19.33 -2.92
N TYR A 50 -9.08 -18.23 -3.63
CA TYR A 50 -9.14 -16.90 -3.03
C TYR A 50 -10.42 -16.74 -2.19
N SER A 51 -10.26 -16.17 -0.99
CA SER A 51 -11.36 -15.84 -0.09
C SER A 51 -11.01 -14.60 0.73
N GLU A 52 -11.94 -13.66 0.80
CA GLU A 52 -11.87 -12.45 1.67
C GLU A 52 -10.59 -11.61 1.49
N THR A 53 -10.04 -11.53 0.27
CA THR A 53 -8.82 -10.77 -0.02
C THR A 53 -9.04 -9.59 -0.96
N ILE A 54 -10.29 -9.36 -1.39
CA ILE A 54 -10.66 -8.31 -2.33
C ILE A 54 -10.94 -7.02 -1.56
N LEU A 55 -10.32 -5.91 -1.98
CA LEU A 55 -10.48 -4.58 -1.42
C LEU A 55 -10.83 -3.56 -2.52
N THR A 56 -11.62 -3.98 -3.53
CA THR A 56 -12.02 -3.09 -4.64
C THR A 56 -13.02 -2.01 -4.23
N ASP A 57 -13.53 -2.08 -3.01
CA ASP A 57 -14.41 -1.12 -2.36
C ASP A 57 -13.65 -0.11 -1.46
N ASN A 58 -12.33 -0.06 -1.59
CA ASN A 58 -11.51 0.96 -0.93
C ASN A 58 -12.04 2.37 -1.24
N PRO A 59 -12.00 3.30 -0.28
CA PRO A 59 -12.35 4.70 -0.53
C PRO A 59 -11.34 5.36 -1.47
N ASP A 60 -11.72 6.50 -2.04
CA ASP A 60 -10.74 7.43 -2.63
C ASP A 60 -9.82 7.94 -1.51
N PHE A 61 -8.58 7.45 -1.48
CA PHE A 61 -7.62 7.75 -0.42
C PHE A 61 -7.19 9.23 -0.40
N VAL A 62 -7.17 9.89 -1.55
CA VAL A 62 -6.84 11.33 -1.62
C VAL A 62 -7.99 12.15 -1.06
N THR A 63 -9.23 11.82 -1.40
CA THR A 63 -10.41 12.45 -0.80
C THR A 63 -10.47 12.19 0.70
N LEU A 64 -10.17 10.98 1.15
CA LEU A 64 -10.10 10.64 2.57
C LEU A 64 -9.05 11.46 3.30
N ALA A 65 -7.84 11.58 2.76
CA ALA A 65 -6.77 12.42 3.33
C ALA A 65 -7.16 13.90 3.38
N SER A 66 -7.83 14.40 2.33
CA SER A 66 -8.28 15.79 2.26
C SER A 66 -9.29 16.16 3.35
N ALA A 67 -10.10 15.20 3.81
CA ALA A 67 -11.01 15.40 4.95
C ALA A 67 -10.25 15.71 6.27
N PHE A 68 -8.98 15.36 6.33
CA PHE A 68 -8.06 15.70 7.42
C PHE A 68 -7.10 16.84 7.08
N ASP A 69 -7.40 17.65 6.05
CA ASP A 69 -6.53 18.73 5.52
C ASP A 69 -5.13 18.23 5.12
N ILE A 70 -5.01 16.98 4.70
CA ILE A 70 -3.76 16.41 4.20
C ILE A 70 -3.83 16.40 2.68
N PRO A 71 -3.02 17.22 1.98
CA PRO A 71 -2.96 17.20 0.52
C PRO A 71 -2.39 15.87 0.02
N GLY A 72 -2.79 15.48 -1.17
CA GLY A 72 -2.30 14.25 -1.78
C GLY A 72 -2.63 14.17 -3.26
N GLU A 73 -2.10 13.15 -3.90
CA GLU A 73 -2.37 12.83 -5.29
C GLU A 73 -2.34 11.33 -5.53
N THR A 74 -2.97 10.90 -6.62
CA THR A 74 -2.94 9.52 -7.10
C THR A 74 -2.09 9.44 -8.36
N ILE A 75 -1.22 8.43 -8.44
CA ILE A 75 -0.50 8.06 -9.66
C ILE A 75 -0.82 6.64 -10.08
N VAL A 76 -0.90 6.42 -11.39
CA VAL A 76 -1.26 5.13 -12.00
C VAL A 76 -0.27 4.67 -13.06
N THR A 77 0.74 5.51 -13.39
CA THR A 77 1.76 5.19 -14.38
C THR A 77 3.17 5.46 -13.87
N LYS A 78 4.13 4.67 -14.36
CA LYS A 78 5.55 4.81 -13.98
C LYS A 78 6.12 6.20 -14.32
N SER A 79 5.67 6.83 -15.40
CA SER A 79 6.15 8.16 -15.81
C SER A 79 5.80 9.29 -14.83
N GLN A 80 4.84 9.07 -13.94
CA GLN A 80 4.44 10.05 -12.92
C GLN A 80 5.31 9.98 -11.66
N ILE A 81 6.08 8.90 -11.47
CA ILE A 81 6.74 8.58 -10.19
C ILE A 81 7.70 9.69 -9.75
N ASP A 82 8.64 10.09 -10.59
CA ASP A 82 9.71 11.04 -10.20
C ASP A 82 9.14 12.38 -9.72
N HIS A 83 8.20 12.93 -10.49
CA HIS A 83 7.56 14.19 -10.14
C HIS A 83 6.68 14.08 -8.88
N ALA A 84 5.96 12.97 -8.72
CA ALA A 84 5.12 12.75 -7.55
C ALA A 84 5.95 12.56 -6.28
N LEU A 85 7.07 11.81 -6.36
CA LEU A 85 8.00 11.66 -5.24
C LEU A 85 8.64 13.00 -4.85
N GLN A 86 8.99 13.85 -5.82
CA GLN A 86 9.50 15.19 -5.51
C GLN A 86 8.45 16.03 -4.78
N ARG A 87 7.17 15.99 -5.19
CA ARG A 87 6.10 16.69 -4.47
C ARG A 87 5.90 16.14 -3.07
N LEU A 88 5.86 14.82 -2.93
CA LEU A 88 5.77 14.16 -1.63
C LEU A 88 6.88 14.61 -0.69
N LEU A 89 8.14 14.54 -1.12
CA LEU A 89 9.30 14.80 -0.28
C LEU A 89 9.48 16.30 0.04
N ASN A 90 9.14 17.19 -0.89
CA ASN A 90 9.34 18.63 -0.76
C ASN A 90 8.13 19.38 -0.16
N SER A 91 7.03 18.69 0.16
CA SER A 91 5.90 19.35 0.82
C SER A 91 6.28 19.79 2.25
N ASP A 92 5.87 20.97 2.68
CA ASP A 92 6.20 21.49 4.02
C ASP A 92 5.46 20.75 5.14
N GLY A 93 4.24 20.28 4.88
CA GLY A 93 3.38 19.58 5.82
C GLY A 93 3.25 18.08 5.53
N PRO A 94 2.21 17.43 6.09
CA PRO A 94 1.86 16.08 5.72
C PRO A 94 1.47 15.99 4.25
N TYR A 95 1.68 14.84 3.64
CA TYR A 95 1.31 14.59 2.24
C TYR A 95 1.04 13.12 2.02
N LEU A 96 0.02 12.79 1.23
CA LEU A 96 -0.29 11.43 0.84
C LEU A 96 -0.06 11.24 -0.66
N LEU A 97 0.81 10.31 -1.02
CA LEU A 97 0.98 9.84 -2.39
C LEU A 97 0.36 8.44 -2.51
N HIS A 98 -0.76 8.35 -3.21
CA HIS A 98 -1.44 7.10 -3.52
C HIS A 98 -0.90 6.55 -4.85
N VAL A 99 -0.42 5.32 -4.82
CA VAL A 99 0.15 4.62 -5.98
C VAL A 99 -0.66 3.38 -6.25
N SER A 100 -1.42 3.39 -7.35
CA SER A 100 -2.13 2.21 -7.82
C SER A 100 -1.17 1.26 -8.53
N ILE A 101 -1.14 0.02 -8.11
CA ILE A 101 -0.30 -1.04 -8.70
C ILE A 101 -1.15 -2.24 -9.12
N SER A 102 -0.56 -3.15 -9.89
CA SER A 102 -1.22 -4.40 -10.29
C SER A 102 -1.50 -5.29 -9.07
N GLU A 103 -2.69 -5.91 -9.06
CA GLU A 103 -3.05 -6.92 -8.06
C GLU A 103 -2.21 -8.21 -8.14
N GLU A 104 -1.52 -8.42 -9.26
CA GLU A 104 -0.66 -9.59 -9.48
C GLU A 104 0.76 -9.44 -8.91
N GLU A 105 1.11 -8.23 -8.44
CA GLU A 105 2.40 -8.01 -7.80
C GLU A 105 2.50 -8.81 -6.50
N ASN A 106 3.59 -9.55 -6.36
CA ASN A 106 3.86 -10.41 -5.22
C ASN A 106 5.15 -9.98 -4.52
N VAL A 107 5.29 -10.38 -3.27
CA VAL A 107 6.50 -10.12 -2.48
C VAL A 107 7.47 -11.28 -2.64
N TRP A 108 8.65 -11.00 -3.17
CA TRP A 108 9.74 -11.95 -3.33
C TRP A 108 11.04 -11.39 -2.75
N PRO A 109 11.94 -12.25 -2.21
CA PRO A 109 11.79 -13.69 -1.99
C PRO A 109 10.79 -13.99 -0.84
N LEU A 110 10.20 -15.18 -0.87
CA LEU A 110 9.28 -15.67 0.14
C LEU A 110 9.80 -16.98 0.76
N VAL A 111 9.81 -17.07 2.08
CA VAL A 111 10.11 -18.32 2.79
C VAL A 111 8.80 -19.10 2.96
N PRO A 112 8.66 -20.31 2.39
CA PRO A 112 7.46 -21.13 2.57
C PRO A 112 7.25 -21.51 4.04
N PRO A 113 5.99 -21.77 4.46
CA PRO A 113 5.71 -22.23 5.81
C PRO A 113 6.52 -23.49 6.17
N GLY A 114 7.22 -23.45 7.30
CA GLY A 114 8.04 -24.57 7.80
C GLY A 114 9.40 -24.75 7.13
N ALA A 115 9.75 -23.93 6.14
CA ALA A 115 11.06 -23.93 5.52
C ALA A 115 12.06 -23.04 6.29
N PRO A 116 13.36 -23.37 6.30
CA PRO A 116 14.38 -22.47 6.81
C PRO A 116 14.66 -21.33 5.82
N ASN A 117 15.28 -20.23 6.31
CA ASN A 117 15.49 -19.01 5.52
C ASN A 117 16.38 -19.17 4.29
N ASP A 118 17.20 -20.22 4.23
CA ASP A 118 18.04 -20.55 3.08
C ASP A 118 17.28 -21.30 1.96
N GLN A 119 16.01 -21.62 2.18
CA GLN A 119 15.12 -22.26 1.20
C GLN A 119 14.01 -21.28 0.73
N MET A 120 14.40 -20.06 0.38
CA MET A 120 13.49 -19.07 -0.16
C MET A 120 13.05 -19.41 -1.58
N MET A 121 11.78 -19.07 -1.87
CA MET A 121 11.26 -19.01 -3.24
C MET A 121 11.51 -17.60 -3.81
N GLU A 122 12.07 -17.53 -5.02
CA GLU A 122 12.36 -16.25 -5.69
C GLU A 122 11.28 -15.86 -6.72
N SER A 123 10.46 -16.80 -7.12
CA SER A 123 9.36 -16.62 -8.06
C SER A 123 8.37 -17.77 -7.96
N ILE A 124 7.24 -17.64 -8.67
CA ILE A 124 6.39 -18.79 -8.96
C ILE A 124 7.10 -19.61 -10.02
N GLY A 125 7.46 -20.84 -9.68
CA GLY A 125 8.07 -21.80 -10.59
C GLY A 125 7.16 -22.22 -11.74
#